data_cf454dfad5a4f398e0a3f793347d8f89
#
_entry.id   cf454dfad5a4f398e0a3f793347d8f89
#
_cell.length_a   1.000
_cell.length_b   1.000
_cell.length_c   1.000
_cell.angle_alpha   90.00
_cell.angle_beta   90.00
_cell.angle_gamma   90.00
#
_symmetry.space_group_name_H-M   'P 1'
#
loop_
_entity.id
_entity.type
_entity.pdbx_description
1 polymer ?
#
loop_
_entity_poly.entity_id
_entity_poly.type
_entity_poly.pdbx_seq_one_letter_code
_entity_poly.pdbx_strand_id
1 'polypeptide(L)'
;MAHDPLNFFWFIPTSGDGTYLGSSIGHRPPDTRYLRQVAVAADTLGYDGVLIPTGVFCEESFVLAANLAADTERLKFLVAIRPGTAAPAYYARLATALDRVSNGRALLNIVVGGNPNELAGDGIFQAHDDRYAFADEFFDVWEGLVEKGEAHLDGKYIRALNARLPFRPVQTPRPPLYFGGSSDAAIEFAAGRVDKYLTWGEPPEQVAEKIGRVRAAAAEKGREVSFGIRLHFIVRETDAEAWEAADRLISKLTDDDIAKAQAYLASQSDSVGQARMTALHQGRRDKLEVSPNLWAGVGLVRGGAGTALVGSPETVAERLREYQALGIDTVIGSGYPHLEEAYKVAELLFPALQRNLAPAQGGRTDFVGTAGGQAAGATLPPVDSAAARSRLVSAS
;
A
#
# COMPACT_ATOMS: atom_id res chain seq x y z
N MET A 1 21.85 16.74 3.92
CA MET A 1 21.72 16.26 2.54
C MET A 1 20.23 16.26 2.25
N ALA A 2 19.78 16.79 1.11
CA ALA A 2 18.39 16.67 0.72
C ALA A 2 18.11 15.16 0.46
N HIS A 3 17.19 14.59 1.21
CA HIS A 3 16.73 13.23 0.93
C HIS A 3 15.81 13.27 -0.28
N ASP A 4 15.88 12.26 -1.13
CA ASP A 4 14.91 12.09 -2.19
C ASP A 4 13.50 11.98 -1.59
N PRO A 5 12.47 12.55 -2.24
CA PRO A 5 11.12 12.51 -1.69
C PRO A 5 10.64 11.07 -1.53
N LEU A 6 10.03 10.76 -0.39
CA LEU A 6 9.40 9.46 -0.14
C LEU A 6 8.28 9.20 -1.13
N ASN A 7 8.22 8.01 -1.73
CA ASN A 7 7.01 7.56 -2.40
C ASN A 7 5.95 7.22 -1.35
N PHE A 8 4.75 7.73 -1.50
CA PHE A 8 3.68 7.51 -0.52
C PHE A 8 2.47 6.84 -1.17
N PHE A 9 2.26 5.58 -0.82
CA PHE A 9 1.15 4.77 -1.29
C PHE A 9 0.05 4.74 -0.22
N TRP A 10 -1.19 4.59 -0.65
CA TRP A 10 -2.30 4.33 0.25
C TRP A 10 -2.78 2.87 0.17
N PHE A 11 -3.74 2.49 0.98
CA PHE A 11 -4.28 1.13 1.03
C PHE A 11 -5.74 1.13 0.60
N ILE A 12 -6.13 0.17 -0.24
CA ILE A 12 -7.52 -0.05 -0.63
C ILE A 12 -8.14 -1.08 0.31
N PRO A 13 -9.18 -0.72 1.10
CA PRO A 13 -9.75 -1.59 2.13
C PRO A 13 -10.72 -2.63 1.55
N THR A 14 -10.21 -3.60 0.81
CA THR A 14 -11.00 -4.62 0.09
C THR A 14 -11.75 -5.60 1.00
N SER A 15 -11.47 -5.61 2.29
CA SER A 15 -12.20 -6.39 3.30
C SER A 15 -13.19 -5.56 4.13
N GLY A 16 -13.41 -4.30 3.73
CA GLY A 16 -14.24 -3.36 4.45
C GLY A 16 -13.45 -2.38 5.30
N ASP A 17 -14.15 -1.42 5.87
CA ASP A 17 -13.62 -0.29 6.62
C ASP A 17 -14.49 0.04 7.83
N GLY A 18 -14.03 0.89 8.73
CA GLY A 18 -14.81 1.28 9.91
C GLY A 18 -14.17 2.36 10.75
N THR A 19 -15.00 2.99 11.58
CA THR A 19 -14.58 4.06 12.48
C THR A 19 -13.93 3.53 13.76
N TYR A 20 -14.29 2.31 14.16
CA TYR A 20 -13.79 1.65 15.37
C TYR A 20 -13.26 0.27 15.04
N LEU A 21 -12.02 -0.03 15.41
CA LEU A 21 -11.42 -1.35 15.21
C LEU A 21 -12.19 -2.43 15.98
N GLY A 22 -12.37 -3.58 15.35
CA GLY A 22 -13.04 -4.74 15.94
C GLY A 22 -14.53 -4.54 16.25
N SER A 23 -15.16 -3.48 15.75
CA SER A 23 -16.56 -3.17 15.99
C SER A 23 -17.33 -3.04 14.69
N SER A 24 -18.61 -3.43 14.70
CA SER A 24 -19.53 -3.16 13.59
C SER A 24 -20.07 -1.73 13.55
N ILE A 25 -19.81 -0.92 14.59
CA ILE A 25 -20.26 0.47 14.64
C ILE A 25 -19.48 1.29 13.60
N GLY A 26 -20.22 1.92 12.68
CA GLY A 26 -19.61 2.70 11.59
C GLY A 26 -18.89 1.84 10.54
N HIS A 27 -19.17 0.52 10.50
CA HIS A 27 -18.61 -0.36 9.49
C HIS A 27 -19.11 -0.01 8.10
N ARG A 28 -18.20 -0.05 7.13
CA ARG A 28 -18.44 0.10 5.70
C ARG A 28 -18.05 -1.18 4.98
N PRO A 29 -18.97 -1.83 4.26
CA PRO A 29 -18.62 -2.99 3.43
C PRO A 29 -17.67 -2.58 2.30
N PRO A 30 -16.94 -3.52 1.68
CA PRO A 30 -16.06 -3.26 0.55
C PRO A 30 -16.88 -3.02 -0.74
N ASP A 31 -17.77 -2.05 -0.73
CA ASP A 31 -18.54 -1.62 -1.90
C ASP A 31 -17.61 -0.98 -2.93
N THR A 32 -17.74 -1.37 -4.19
CA THR A 32 -16.92 -0.86 -5.31
C THR A 32 -16.97 0.66 -5.43
N ARG A 33 -18.09 1.29 -5.08
CA ARG A 33 -18.23 2.76 -5.07
C ARG A 33 -17.35 3.39 -4.00
N TYR A 34 -17.30 2.78 -2.83
CA TYR A 34 -16.44 3.25 -1.74
C TYR A 34 -14.96 3.04 -2.07
N LEU A 35 -14.58 1.88 -2.58
CA LEU A 35 -13.20 1.60 -2.99
C LEU A 35 -12.72 2.57 -4.10
N ARG A 36 -13.62 2.90 -5.03
CA ARG A 36 -13.38 3.95 -6.04
C ARG A 36 -13.15 5.33 -5.43
N GLN A 37 -13.95 5.72 -4.44
CA GLN A 37 -13.76 7.00 -3.74
C GLN A 37 -12.37 7.08 -3.11
N VAL A 38 -11.90 6.01 -2.46
CA VAL A 38 -10.56 5.95 -1.88
C VAL A 38 -9.48 6.09 -2.95
N ALA A 39 -9.60 5.38 -4.08
CA ALA A 39 -8.61 5.44 -5.15
C ALA A 39 -8.56 6.82 -5.83
N VAL A 40 -9.72 7.41 -6.15
CA VAL A 40 -9.81 8.73 -6.76
C VAL A 40 -9.31 9.81 -5.80
N ALA A 41 -9.62 9.71 -4.50
CA ALA A 41 -9.06 10.60 -3.49
C ALA A 41 -7.53 10.49 -3.44
N ALA A 42 -6.98 9.28 -3.39
CA ALA A 42 -5.54 9.08 -3.39
C ALA A 42 -4.86 9.67 -4.65
N ASP A 43 -5.43 9.46 -5.83
CA ASP A 43 -4.92 10.05 -7.08
C ASP A 43 -4.94 11.58 -7.05
N THR A 44 -6.07 12.16 -6.65
CA THR A 44 -6.26 13.62 -6.59
C THR A 44 -5.36 14.29 -5.55
N LEU A 45 -5.19 13.65 -4.39
CA LEU A 45 -4.38 14.16 -3.28
C LEU A 45 -2.86 14.00 -3.48
N GLY A 46 -2.42 13.32 -4.54
CA GLY A 46 -0.99 13.22 -4.86
C GLY A 46 -0.28 12.04 -4.21
N TYR A 47 -0.99 10.99 -3.83
CA TYR A 47 -0.36 9.71 -3.53
C TYR A 47 0.27 9.12 -4.80
N ASP A 48 1.37 8.40 -4.66
CA ASP A 48 2.07 7.80 -5.79
C ASP A 48 1.41 6.50 -6.26
N GLY A 49 0.65 5.84 -5.38
CA GLY A 49 -0.04 4.60 -5.70
C GLY A 49 -0.91 4.09 -4.57
N VAL A 50 -1.52 2.94 -4.81
CA VAL A 50 -2.29 2.20 -3.81
C VAL A 50 -1.88 0.74 -3.77
N LEU A 51 -1.91 0.15 -2.57
CA LEU A 51 -1.79 -1.29 -2.40
C LEU A 51 -3.19 -1.91 -2.40
N ILE A 52 -3.38 -2.93 -3.25
CA ILE A 52 -4.60 -3.76 -3.29
C ILE A 52 -4.20 -5.15 -2.79
N PRO A 53 -4.69 -5.57 -1.62
CA PRO A 53 -4.34 -6.85 -1.01
C PRO A 53 -5.04 -8.03 -1.70
N THR A 54 -4.62 -9.25 -1.33
CA THR A 54 -5.30 -10.51 -1.66
C THR A 54 -5.54 -11.33 -0.40
N GLY A 55 -6.54 -12.17 -0.42
CA GLY A 55 -6.90 -13.09 0.64
C GLY A 55 -8.38 -13.47 0.56
N VAL A 56 -8.79 -14.48 1.34
CA VAL A 56 -10.16 -15.02 1.34
C VAL A 56 -11.23 -13.96 1.67
N PHE A 57 -10.86 -12.90 2.39
CA PHE A 57 -11.76 -11.80 2.74
C PHE A 57 -11.55 -10.55 1.88
N CYS A 58 -10.79 -10.65 0.77
CA CYS A 58 -10.51 -9.52 -0.12
C CYS A 58 -11.25 -9.68 -1.44
N GLU A 59 -11.61 -8.56 -2.06
CA GLU A 59 -11.97 -8.54 -3.48
C GLU A 59 -10.78 -8.96 -4.34
N GLU A 60 -11.05 -9.53 -5.54
CA GLU A 60 -9.98 -9.96 -6.43
C GLU A 60 -9.15 -8.78 -6.91
N SER A 61 -7.85 -8.87 -6.69
CA SER A 61 -6.93 -7.74 -6.78
C SER A 61 -6.74 -7.17 -8.19
N PHE A 62 -6.64 -8.02 -9.22
CA PHE A 62 -6.45 -7.57 -10.61
C PHE A 62 -7.73 -7.00 -11.21
N VAL A 63 -8.88 -7.60 -10.92
CA VAL A 63 -10.18 -7.11 -11.39
C VAL A 63 -10.46 -5.73 -10.80
N LEU A 64 -10.22 -5.58 -9.49
CA LEU A 64 -10.38 -4.30 -8.83
C LEU A 64 -9.40 -3.25 -9.36
N ALA A 65 -8.12 -3.59 -9.50
CA ALA A 65 -7.12 -2.66 -10.04
C ALA A 65 -7.49 -2.17 -11.46
N ALA A 66 -7.94 -3.06 -12.33
CA ALA A 66 -8.36 -2.70 -13.69
C ALA A 66 -9.59 -1.76 -13.68
N ASN A 67 -10.53 -1.98 -12.75
CA ASN A 67 -11.69 -1.11 -12.57
C ASN A 67 -11.25 0.30 -12.07
N LEU A 68 -10.39 0.35 -11.07
CA LEU A 68 -9.92 1.62 -10.49
C LEU A 68 -8.97 2.38 -11.45
N ALA A 69 -8.24 1.68 -12.31
CA ALA A 69 -7.35 2.30 -13.28
C ALA A 69 -8.08 3.16 -14.32
N ALA A 70 -9.35 2.86 -14.60
CA ALA A 70 -10.18 3.63 -15.52
C ALA A 70 -10.61 4.99 -14.95
N ASP A 71 -10.64 5.14 -13.63
CA ASP A 71 -11.11 6.34 -12.94
C ASP A 71 -9.95 7.18 -12.36
N THR A 72 -8.69 6.82 -12.64
CA THR A 72 -7.48 7.46 -12.12
C THR A 72 -6.46 7.72 -13.23
N GLU A 73 -5.63 8.75 -13.07
CA GLU A 73 -4.69 9.17 -14.12
C GLU A 73 -3.23 8.80 -13.83
N ARG A 74 -2.79 8.98 -12.58
CA ARG A 74 -1.38 8.85 -12.18
C ARG A 74 -1.13 7.72 -11.18
N LEU A 75 -2.16 7.35 -10.44
CA LEU A 75 -2.09 6.40 -9.35
C LEU A 75 -1.54 5.04 -9.81
N LYS A 76 -0.44 4.59 -9.21
CA LYS A 76 0.11 3.24 -9.43
C LYS A 76 -0.65 2.21 -8.61
N PHE A 77 -0.74 1.00 -9.12
CA PHE A 77 -1.47 -0.09 -8.50
C PHE A 77 -0.50 -1.19 -8.08
N LEU A 78 -0.19 -1.26 -6.78
CA LEU A 78 0.58 -2.35 -6.18
C LEU A 78 -0.37 -3.50 -5.88
N VAL A 79 -0.50 -4.41 -6.86
CA VAL A 79 -1.49 -5.49 -6.86
C VAL A 79 -0.89 -6.74 -6.24
N ALA A 80 -1.58 -7.30 -5.26
CA ALA A 80 -1.14 -8.54 -4.66
C ALA A 80 -1.30 -9.73 -5.62
N ILE A 81 -0.25 -10.56 -5.69
CA ILE A 81 -0.20 -11.79 -6.47
C ILE A 81 0.20 -12.95 -5.56
N ARG A 82 -0.58 -14.04 -5.56
CA ARG A 82 -0.27 -15.24 -4.78
C ARG A 82 0.14 -16.38 -5.71
N PRO A 83 1.44 -16.76 -5.77
CA PRO A 83 1.87 -17.96 -6.47
C PRO A 83 1.11 -19.19 -5.96
N GLY A 84 0.57 -20.00 -6.89
CA GLY A 84 -0.20 -21.20 -6.57
C GLY A 84 -1.71 -21.07 -6.76
N THR A 85 -2.30 -19.88 -6.68
CA THR A 85 -3.75 -19.71 -6.96
C THR A 85 -4.08 -19.77 -8.45
N ALA A 86 -3.09 -19.52 -9.32
CA ALA A 86 -3.20 -19.74 -10.76
C ALA A 86 -1.81 -20.00 -11.37
N ALA A 87 -1.79 -20.52 -12.61
CA ALA A 87 -0.54 -20.77 -13.33
C ALA A 87 0.25 -19.48 -13.61
N PRO A 88 1.61 -19.53 -13.64
CA PRO A 88 2.43 -18.36 -13.89
C PRO A 88 2.14 -17.70 -15.24
N ALA A 89 1.85 -18.47 -16.28
CA ALA A 89 1.45 -17.93 -17.58
C ALA A 89 0.11 -17.18 -17.58
N TYR A 90 -0.80 -17.56 -16.69
CA TYR A 90 -2.05 -16.83 -16.50
C TYR A 90 -1.79 -15.48 -15.81
N TYR A 91 -1.00 -15.48 -14.74
CA TYR A 91 -0.61 -14.23 -14.07
C TYR A 91 0.27 -13.32 -14.93
N ALA A 92 1.09 -13.87 -15.84
CA ALA A 92 1.82 -13.07 -16.81
C ALA A 92 0.88 -12.32 -17.76
N ARG A 93 -0.21 -12.97 -18.20
CA ARG A 93 -1.27 -12.31 -18.99
C ARG A 93 -2.01 -11.24 -18.19
N LEU A 94 -2.39 -11.52 -16.94
CA LEU A 94 -3.07 -10.55 -16.07
C LEU A 94 -2.21 -9.31 -15.83
N ALA A 95 -0.95 -9.51 -15.41
CA ALA A 95 -0.02 -8.42 -15.15
C ALA A 95 0.23 -7.56 -16.39
N THR A 96 0.46 -8.21 -17.54
CA THR A 96 0.66 -7.51 -18.83
C THR A 96 -0.60 -6.74 -19.25
N ALA A 97 -1.77 -7.33 -19.09
CA ALA A 97 -3.03 -6.66 -19.42
C ALA A 97 -3.27 -5.45 -18.52
N LEU A 98 -3.10 -5.61 -17.21
CA LEU A 98 -3.22 -4.50 -16.26
C LEU A 98 -2.23 -3.38 -16.56
N ASP A 99 -0.97 -3.72 -16.84
CA ASP A 99 0.06 -2.74 -17.16
C ASP A 99 -0.30 -1.93 -18.42
N ARG A 100 -0.86 -2.59 -19.43
CA ARG A 100 -1.29 -1.94 -20.68
C ARG A 100 -2.53 -1.06 -20.48
N VAL A 101 -3.57 -1.55 -19.79
CA VAL A 101 -4.80 -0.77 -19.58
C VAL A 101 -4.58 0.39 -18.62
N SER A 102 -3.64 0.28 -17.71
CA SER A 102 -3.24 1.36 -16.80
C SER A 102 -2.14 2.27 -17.36
N ASN A 103 -1.63 2.00 -18.57
CA ASN A 103 -0.53 2.74 -19.19
C ASN A 103 0.74 2.78 -18.32
N GLY A 104 1.24 1.60 -17.91
CA GLY A 104 2.50 1.47 -17.18
C GLY A 104 2.41 1.76 -15.68
N ARG A 105 1.22 1.61 -15.06
CA ARG A 105 1.01 1.89 -13.63
C ARG A 105 0.89 0.63 -12.76
N ALA A 106 1.10 -0.56 -13.32
CA ALA A 106 1.05 -1.82 -12.57
C ALA A 106 2.34 -2.07 -11.80
N LEU A 107 2.22 -2.49 -10.54
CA LEU A 107 3.27 -3.00 -9.67
C LEU A 107 2.76 -4.28 -9.03
N LEU A 108 3.61 -5.26 -8.76
CA LEU A 108 3.18 -6.52 -8.18
C LEU A 108 3.70 -6.70 -6.76
N ASN A 109 2.81 -7.00 -5.83
CA ASN A 109 3.16 -7.39 -4.46
C ASN A 109 3.04 -8.90 -4.30
N ILE A 110 4.16 -9.60 -4.17
CA ILE A 110 4.19 -11.04 -4.03
C ILE A 110 3.74 -11.41 -2.61
N VAL A 111 2.75 -12.30 -2.50
CA VAL A 111 2.20 -12.78 -1.23
C VAL A 111 2.29 -14.31 -1.21
N VAL A 112 3.35 -14.84 -0.62
CA VAL A 112 3.55 -16.30 -0.51
C VAL A 112 2.53 -16.94 0.44
N GLY A 113 2.01 -16.15 1.39
CA GLY A 113 0.99 -16.58 2.34
C GLY A 113 1.58 -17.05 3.67
N GLY A 114 0.82 -16.86 4.73
CA GLY A 114 1.20 -17.19 6.11
C GLY A 114 0.02 -17.73 6.93
N ASN A 115 -1.07 -18.13 6.28
CA ASN A 115 -2.21 -18.79 6.90
C ASN A 115 -2.42 -20.16 6.23
N PRO A 116 -2.02 -21.27 6.86
CA PRO A 116 -2.11 -22.62 6.27
C PRO A 116 -3.55 -23.02 5.88
N ASN A 117 -4.56 -22.59 6.65
CA ASN A 117 -5.95 -22.93 6.35
C ASN A 117 -6.46 -22.19 5.11
N GLU A 118 -6.13 -20.92 4.98
CA GLU A 118 -6.44 -20.13 3.77
C GLU A 118 -5.74 -20.72 2.54
N LEU A 119 -4.45 -21.05 2.66
CA LEU A 119 -3.67 -21.66 1.59
C LEU A 119 -4.25 -23.01 1.16
N ALA A 120 -4.67 -23.86 2.10
CA ALA A 120 -5.32 -25.12 1.79
C ALA A 120 -6.65 -24.92 1.05
N GLY A 121 -7.42 -23.88 1.41
CA GLY A 121 -8.62 -23.45 0.69
C GLY A 121 -8.34 -23.01 -0.75
N ASP A 122 -7.20 -22.40 -0.99
CA ASP A 122 -6.70 -22.01 -2.32
C ASP A 122 -6.04 -23.18 -3.09
N GLY A 123 -5.97 -24.38 -2.50
CA GLY A 123 -5.33 -25.55 -3.11
C GLY A 123 -3.79 -25.56 -2.97
N ILE A 124 -3.25 -24.79 -2.05
CA ILE A 124 -1.80 -24.64 -1.80
C ILE A 124 -1.44 -25.45 -0.53
N PHE A 125 -0.69 -26.55 -0.69
CA PHE A 125 -0.38 -27.50 0.37
C PHE A 125 1.12 -27.58 0.70
N GLN A 126 1.97 -26.78 0.08
CA GLN A 126 3.40 -26.76 0.30
C GLN A 126 3.72 -26.32 1.73
N ALA A 127 4.74 -26.94 2.34
CA ALA A 127 5.31 -26.52 3.60
C ALA A 127 5.89 -25.08 3.47
N HIS A 128 6.08 -24.40 4.61
CA HIS A 128 6.47 -22.99 4.65
C HIS A 128 7.65 -22.67 3.70
N ASP A 129 8.76 -23.38 3.79
CA ASP A 129 9.95 -23.09 2.98
C ASP A 129 9.79 -23.54 1.52
N ASP A 130 9.06 -24.65 1.28
CA ASP A 130 8.75 -25.12 -0.07
C ASP A 130 7.88 -24.11 -0.85
N ARG A 131 7.09 -23.28 -0.17
CA ARG A 131 6.32 -22.20 -0.83
C ARG A 131 7.24 -21.17 -1.49
N TYR A 132 8.40 -20.89 -0.93
CA TYR A 132 9.39 -19.97 -1.54
C TYR A 132 10.08 -20.60 -2.73
N ALA A 133 10.46 -21.88 -2.65
CA ALA A 133 11.00 -22.61 -3.79
C ALA A 133 10.00 -22.75 -4.93
N PHE A 134 8.72 -22.98 -4.61
CA PHE A 134 7.63 -22.94 -5.58
C PHE A 134 7.49 -21.55 -6.22
N ALA A 135 7.55 -20.50 -5.42
CA ALA A 135 7.46 -19.12 -5.91
C ALA A 135 8.64 -18.75 -6.82
N ASP A 136 9.85 -19.27 -6.55
CA ASP A 136 11.02 -19.08 -7.43
C ASP A 136 10.76 -19.65 -8.82
N GLU A 137 10.37 -20.91 -8.93
CA GLU A 137 10.05 -21.54 -10.22
C GLU A 137 8.86 -20.83 -10.91
N PHE A 138 7.88 -20.36 -10.13
CA PHE A 138 6.75 -19.59 -10.63
C PHE A 138 7.24 -18.31 -11.33
N PHE A 139 8.12 -17.56 -10.68
CA PHE A 139 8.63 -16.31 -11.23
C PHE A 139 9.66 -16.54 -12.35
N ASP A 140 10.38 -17.64 -12.39
CA ASP A 140 11.21 -18.01 -13.56
C ASP A 140 10.36 -18.07 -14.84
N VAL A 141 9.20 -18.71 -14.78
CA VAL A 141 8.26 -18.77 -15.90
C VAL A 141 7.62 -17.42 -16.17
N TRP A 142 7.18 -16.72 -15.11
CA TRP A 142 6.52 -15.42 -15.23
C TRP A 142 7.43 -14.36 -15.84
N GLU A 143 8.65 -14.21 -15.34
CA GLU A 143 9.65 -13.26 -15.86
C GLU A 143 10.06 -13.61 -17.30
N GLY A 144 10.31 -14.90 -17.59
CA GLY A 144 10.58 -15.34 -18.94
C GLY A 144 9.50 -14.91 -19.94
N LEU A 145 8.22 -15.06 -19.57
CA LEU A 145 7.09 -14.63 -20.39
C LEU A 145 7.01 -13.11 -20.51
N VAL A 146 7.08 -12.40 -19.40
CA VAL A 146 6.87 -10.94 -19.39
C VAL A 146 8.05 -10.21 -20.02
N GLU A 147 9.29 -10.63 -19.76
CA GLU A 147 10.50 -9.96 -20.25
C GLU A 147 10.91 -10.41 -21.65
N LYS A 148 10.75 -11.71 -21.98
CA LYS A 148 11.25 -12.29 -23.24
C LYS A 148 10.11 -12.68 -24.19
N GLY A 149 8.88 -12.85 -23.68
CA GLY A 149 7.72 -13.29 -24.46
C GLY A 149 7.60 -14.80 -24.54
N GLU A 150 8.51 -15.54 -23.94
CA GLU A 150 8.52 -17.00 -23.93
C GLU A 150 9.15 -17.53 -22.64
N ALA A 151 8.74 -18.74 -22.25
CA ALA A 151 9.33 -19.49 -21.15
C ALA A 151 9.24 -20.99 -21.40
N HIS A 152 10.25 -21.71 -20.89
CA HIS A 152 10.25 -23.17 -20.84
C HIS A 152 10.89 -23.60 -19.54
N LEU A 153 10.16 -24.30 -18.70
CA LEU A 153 10.63 -24.84 -17.42
C LEU A 153 10.03 -26.23 -17.22
N ASP A 154 10.89 -27.19 -16.93
CA ASP A 154 10.52 -28.52 -16.42
C ASP A 154 11.09 -28.66 -15.01
N GLY A 155 10.50 -27.94 -14.06
CA GLY A 155 10.96 -27.79 -12.69
C GLY A 155 10.36 -28.83 -11.74
N LYS A 156 10.75 -28.73 -10.47
CA LYS A 156 10.23 -29.59 -9.38
C LYS A 156 8.74 -29.29 -9.09
N TYR A 157 8.37 -28.03 -9.12
CA TYR A 157 7.04 -27.54 -8.74
C TYR A 157 6.24 -27.06 -9.94
N ILE A 158 6.88 -26.42 -10.90
CA ILE A 158 6.25 -25.80 -12.06
C ILE A 158 6.73 -26.49 -13.34
N ARG A 159 5.77 -26.88 -14.15
CA ARG A 159 6.02 -27.38 -15.50
C ARG A 159 5.31 -26.50 -16.51
N ALA A 160 6.08 -25.76 -17.30
CA ALA A 160 5.59 -24.86 -18.34
C ALA A 160 6.39 -25.07 -19.64
N LEU A 161 5.81 -25.80 -20.58
CA LEU A 161 6.51 -26.21 -21.80
C LEU A 161 6.11 -25.29 -22.96
N ASN A 162 7.10 -24.58 -23.57
CA ASN A 162 6.91 -23.70 -24.73
C ASN A 162 5.83 -22.62 -24.50
N ALA A 163 5.76 -22.08 -23.29
CA ALA A 163 4.82 -21.00 -22.97
C ALA A 163 5.14 -19.74 -23.78
N ARG A 164 4.11 -19.02 -24.20
CA ARG A 164 4.24 -17.82 -25.05
C ARG A 164 3.36 -16.69 -24.53
N LEU A 165 3.89 -15.46 -24.59
CA LEU A 165 3.20 -14.22 -24.31
C LEU A 165 3.49 -13.20 -25.42
N PRO A 166 2.65 -13.12 -26.47
CA PRO A 166 2.91 -12.26 -27.63
C PRO A 166 2.73 -10.77 -27.33
N PHE A 167 1.93 -10.42 -26.31
CA PHE A 167 1.73 -9.03 -25.88
C PHE A 167 2.71 -8.68 -24.77
N ARG A 168 3.40 -7.55 -24.93
CA ARG A 168 4.37 -7.06 -23.95
C ARG A 168 3.75 -6.04 -23.01
N PRO A 169 4.21 -5.90 -21.77
CA PRO A 169 3.84 -4.78 -20.92
C PRO A 169 4.35 -3.46 -21.48
N VAL A 170 3.85 -2.35 -20.96
CA VAL A 170 4.36 -1.00 -21.22
C VAL A 170 5.71 -0.80 -20.53
N GLN A 171 5.81 -1.27 -19.28
CA GLN A 171 7.02 -1.15 -18.49
C GLN A 171 8.13 -2.13 -18.96
N THR A 172 9.38 -1.68 -18.95
CA THR A 172 10.53 -2.47 -19.35
C THR A 172 11.54 -2.52 -18.19
N PRO A 173 12.11 -3.68 -17.87
CA PRO A 173 11.89 -5.00 -18.52
C PRO A 173 10.53 -5.63 -18.18
N ARG A 174 9.90 -5.24 -17.06
CA ARG A 174 8.63 -5.75 -16.53
C ARG A 174 8.05 -4.80 -15.48
N PRO A 175 6.79 -4.95 -15.07
CA PRO A 175 6.27 -4.33 -13.85
C PRO A 175 7.13 -4.71 -12.64
N PRO A 176 7.51 -3.74 -11.76
CA PRO A 176 8.33 -3.99 -10.59
C PRO A 176 7.70 -4.99 -9.60
N LEU A 177 8.54 -5.84 -8.99
CA LEU A 177 8.17 -6.82 -7.99
C LEU A 177 8.47 -6.31 -6.59
N TYR A 178 7.46 -6.26 -5.75
CA TYR A 178 7.55 -5.97 -4.32
C TYR A 178 7.26 -7.23 -3.52
N PHE A 179 7.87 -7.35 -2.36
CA PHE A 179 7.64 -8.49 -1.46
C PHE A 179 8.04 -8.14 -0.04
N GLY A 180 7.35 -8.72 0.96
CA GLY A 180 7.69 -8.62 2.36
C GLY A 180 7.59 -9.96 3.07
N GLY A 181 8.59 -10.28 3.88
CA GLY A 181 8.63 -11.49 4.70
C GLY A 181 9.82 -11.45 5.65
N SER A 182 9.76 -12.16 6.77
CA SER A 182 10.75 -12.04 7.86
C SER A 182 11.49 -13.34 8.17
N SER A 183 11.12 -14.48 7.57
CA SER A 183 11.84 -15.74 7.70
C SER A 183 13.12 -15.74 6.85
N ASP A 184 14.04 -16.65 7.13
CA ASP A 184 15.29 -16.78 6.35
C ASP A 184 14.98 -17.09 4.88
N ALA A 185 14.06 -18.03 4.62
CA ALA A 185 13.59 -18.33 3.27
C ALA A 185 12.97 -17.11 2.56
N ALA A 186 12.24 -16.26 3.28
CA ALA A 186 11.67 -15.03 2.75
C ALA A 186 12.75 -14.02 2.37
N ILE A 187 13.79 -13.88 3.20
CA ILE A 187 14.91 -12.96 2.95
C ILE A 187 15.72 -13.43 1.73
N GLU A 188 16.01 -14.72 1.63
CA GLU A 188 16.70 -15.32 0.48
C GLU A 188 15.92 -15.12 -0.83
N PHE A 189 14.62 -15.37 -0.80
CA PHE A 189 13.74 -15.12 -1.94
C PHE A 189 13.75 -13.64 -2.34
N ALA A 190 13.57 -12.72 -1.37
CA ALA A 190 13.61 -11.29 -1.63
C ALA A 190 14.93 -10.84 -2.27
N ALA A 191 16.06 -11.26 -1.68
CA ALA A 191 17.40 -10.93 -2.15
C ALA A 191 17.65 -11.39 -3.59
N GLY A 192 17.10 -12.55 -3.99
CA GLY A 192 17.26 -13.11 -5.32
C GLY A 192 16.31 -12.57 -6.38
N ARG A 193 15.16 -12.03 -6.00
CA ARG A 193 14.04 -11.88 -6.94
C ARG A 193 13.44 -10.45 -7.03
N VAL A 194 13.28 -9.73 -5.93
CA VAL A 194 12.45 -8.54 -5.93
C VAL A 194 13.21 -7.24 -6.20
N ASP A 195 12.50 -6.23 -6.65
CA ASP A 195 13.03 -4.88 -6.84
C ASP A 195 12.90 -4.05 -5.55
N LYS A 196 11.84 -4.33 -4.75
CA LYS A 196 11.60 -3.65 -3.49
C LYS A 196 11.17 -4.61 -2.40
N TYR A 197 11.88 -4.57 -1.28
CA TYR A 197 11.51 -5.28 -0.07
C TYR A 197 10.63 -4.41 0.83
N LEU A 198 9.51 -4.96 1.29
CA LEU A 198 8.58 -4.30 2.19
C LEU A 198 8.72 -4.85 3.60
N THR A 199 8.93 -3.97 4.58
CA THR A 199 8.82 -4.33 5.99
C THR A 199 7.53 -3.78 6.58
N TRP A 200 7.09 -4.36 7.70
CA TRP A 200 6.07 -3.73 8.54
C TRP A 200 6.70 -2.72 9.49
N GLY A 201 5.88 -1.80 10.02
CA GLY A 201 6.29 -0.75 10.92
C GLY A 201 6.67 -1.26 12.32
N GLU A 202 7.82 -1.90 12.42
CA GLU A 202 8.47 -2.23 13.68
C GLU A 202 9.27 -1.01 14.19
N PRO A 203 9.72 -0.99 15.45
CA PRO A 203 10.70 0.02 15.94
C PRO A 203 11.88 0.16 14.98
N PRO A 204 12.45 1.39 14.82
CA PRO A 204 13.50 1.65 13.84
C PRO A 204 14.70 0.69 13.90
N GLU A 205 15.14 0.27 15.09
CA GLU A 205 16.23 -0.69 15.26
C GLU A 205 15.91 -2.08 14.71
N GLN A 206 14.66 -2.54 14.83
CA GLN A 206 14.22 -3.82 14.27
C GLN A 206 14.08 -3.75 12.75
N VAL A 207 13.68 -2.60 12.22
CA VAL A 207 13.65 -2.34 10.78
C VAL A 207 15.07 -2.30 10.23
N ALA A 208 16.02 -1.64 10.93
CA ALA A 208 17.42 -1.58 10.53
C ALA A 208 18.07 -2.97 10.45
N GLU A 209 17.83 -3.83 11.45
CA GLU A 209 18.28 -5.23 11.45
C GLU A 209 17.80 -5.97 10.18
N LYS A 210 16.50 -5.87 9.90
CA LYS A 210 15.89 -6.56 8.77
C LYS A 210 16.40 -6.05 7.42
N ILE A 211 16.50 -4.73 7.26
CA ILE A 211 17.09 -4.10 6.07
C ILE A 211 18.54 -4.56 5.88
N GLY A 212 19.32 -4.59 6.96
CA GLY A 212 20.70 -5.06 6.93
C GLY A 212 20.83 -6.48 6.41
N ARG A 213 19.97 -7.41 6.87
CA ARG A 213 19.94 -8.80 6.41
C ARG A 213 19.61 -8.93 4.94
N VAL A 214 18.55 -8.25 4.49
CA VAL A 214 18.13 -8.28 3.06
C VAL A 214 19.21 -7.68 2.17
N ARG A 215 19.81 -6.55 2.58
CA ARG A 215 20.89 -5.89 1.84
C ARG A 215 22.12 -6.76 1.69
N ALA A 216 22.54 -7.45 2.78
CA ALA A 216 23.68 -8.37 2.76
C ALA A 216 23.41 -9.55 1.81
N ALA A 217 22.27 -10.22 1.94
CA ALA A 217 21.90 -11.33 1.08
C ALA A 217 21.77 -10.93 -0.41
N ALA A 218 21.28 -9.73 -0.70
CA ALA A 218 21.19 -9.21 -2.07
C ALA A 218 22.60 -8.92 -2.65
N ALA A 219 23.49 -8.33 -1.84
CA ALA A 219 24.86 -8.03 -2.24
C ALA A 219 25.64 -9.31 -2.59
N GLU A 220 25.45 -10.41 -1.85
CA GLU A 220 26.03 -11.73 -2.17
C GLU A 220 25.59 -12.24 -3.55
N LYS A 221 24.40 -11.85 -4.02
CA LYS A 221 23.85 -12.18 -5.34
C LYS A 221 24.17 -11.12 -6.42
N GLY A 222 24.97 -10.11 -6.09
CA GLY A 222 25.31 -9.00 -6.99
C GLY A 222 24.12 -8.11 -7.33
N ARG A 223 23.11 -8.02 -6.43
CA ARG A 223 21.88 -7.25 -6.63
C ARG A 223 21.74 -6.12 -5.60
N GLU A 224 21.02 -5.10 -6.01
CA GLU A 224 20.51 -4.05 -5.13
C GLU A 224 19.01 -4.21 -5.00
N VAL A 225 18.50 -4.00 -3.78
CA VAL A 225 17.07 -4.03 -3.44
C VAL A 225 16.74 -2.73 -2.72
N SER A 226 15.70 -2.05 -3.16
CA SER A 226 15.16 -0.87 -2.47
C SER A 226 14.18 -1.28 -1.36
N PHE A 227 13.81 -0.33 -0.47
CA PHE A 227 13.07 -0.66 0.74
C PHE A 227 11.83 0.19 0.92
N GLY A 228 10.74 -0.46 1.33
CA GLY A 228 9.50 0.20 1.73
C GLY A 228 9.01 -0.27 3.10
N ILE A 229 8.13 0.52 3.69
CA ILE A 229 7.52 0.24 5.00
C ILE A 229 6.01 0.35 4.95
N ARG A 230 5.31 -0.56 5.62
CA ARG A 230 3.87 -0.57 5.77
C ARG A 230 3.48 -0.10 7.17
N LEU A 231 2.76 1.02 7.26
CA LEU A 231 2.33 1.68 8.50
C LEU A 231 0.88 2.16 8.42
N HIS A 232 0.22 2.27 9.55
CA HIS A 232 -0.97 3.11 9.69
C HIS A 232 -0.58 4.52 10.13
N PHE A 233 -1.50 5.47 9.95
CA PHE A 233 -1.30 6.86 10.30
C PHE A 233 -2.51 7.39 11.08
N ILE A 234 -2.24 8.11 12.14
CA ILE A 234 -3.22 8.90 12.89
C ILE A 234 -2.62 10.29 13.07
N VAL A 235 -2.85 11.17 12.09
CA VAL A 235 -2.29 12.54 12.07
C VAL A 235 -3.38 13.52 12.41
N ARG A 236 -3.12 14.42 13.36
CA ARG A 236 -4.02 15.53 13.73
C ARG A 236 -3.19 16.80 13.87
N GLU A 237 -3.85 17.94 14.07
CA GLU A 237 -3.18 19.22 14.21
C GLU A 237 -2.18 19.24 15.39
N THR A 238 -2.47 18.50 16.45
CA THR A 238 -1.64 18.36 17.64
C THR A 238 -1.41 16.91 18.03
N ASP A 239 -0.33 16.62 18.75
CA ASP A 239 -0.06 15.28 19.30
C ASP A 239 -1.19 14.82 20.23
N ALA A 240 -1.71 15.72 21.07
CA ALA A 240 -2.80 15.38 21.99
C ALA A 240 -4.05 14.90 21.24
N GLU A 241 -4.49 15.61 20.22
CA GLU A 241 -5.64 15.21 19.38
C GLU A 241 -5.38 13.90 18.64
N ALA A 242 -4.15 13.65 18.20
CA ALA A 242 -3.78 12.41 17.54
C ALA A 242 -3.89 11.21 18.51
N TRP A 243 -3.39 11.35 19.75
CA TRP A 243 -3.50 10.32 20.77
C TRP A 243 -4.96 10.09 21.22
N GLU A 244 -5.76 11.13 21.36
CA GLU A 244 -7.21 11.00 21.58
C GLU A 244 -7.91 10.24 20.45
N ALA A 245 -7.48 10.45 19.20
CA ALA A 245 -8.01 9.72 18.06
C ALA A 245 -7.58 8.23 18.08
N ALA A 246 -6.36 7.92 18.51
CA ALA A 246 -5.89 6.56 18.71
C ALA A 246 -6.68 5.82 19.79
N ASP A 247 -6.91 6.44 20.92
CA ASP A 247 -7.72 5.90 22.02
C ASP A 247 -9.18 5.68 21.58
N ARG A 248 -9.74 6.63 20.86
CA ARG A 248 -11.09 6.52 20.31
C ARG A 248 -11.22 5.36 19.34
N LEU A 249 -10.21 5.10 18.50
CA LEU A 249 -10.21 4.03 17.50
C LEU A 249 -10.41 2.64 18.13
N ILE A 250 -9.87 2.40 19.32
CA ILE A 250 -10.01 1.12 20.07
C ILE A 250 -11.01 1.19 21.22
N SER A 251 -11.74 2.30 21.40
CA SER A 251 -12.62 2.53 22.56
C SER A 251 -13.80 1.56 22.66
N LYS A 252 -14.12 0.84 21.58
CA LYS A 252 -15.20 -0.15 21.53
C LYS A 252 -14.72 -1.58 21.73
N LEU A 253 -13.40 -1.81 21.80
CA LEU A 253 -12.85 -3.14 22.06
C LEU A 253 -13.03 -3.51 23.53
N THR A 254 -13.41 -4.76 23.76
CA THR A 254 -13.32 -5.40 25.08
C THR A 254 -12.07 -6.26 25.18
N ASP A 255 -11.66 -6.63 26.38
CA ASP A 255 -10.54 -7.55 26.57
C ASP A 255 -10.83 -8.94 26.00
N ASP A 256 -12.10 -9.36 26.00
CA ASP A 256 -12.56 -10.59 25.37
C ASP A 256 -12.43 -10.55 23.84
N ASP A 257 -12.75 -9.43 23.19
CA ASP A 257 -12.53 -9.25 21.74
C ASP A 257 -11.05 -9.36 21.38
N ILE A 258 -10.19 -8.74 22.19
CA ILE A 258 -8.73 -8.81 22.00
C ILE A 258 -8.24 -10.25 22.19
N ALA A 259 -8.65 -10.91 23.27
CA ALA A 259 -8.23 -12.29 23.54
C ALA A 259 -8.64 -13.24 22.41
N LYS A 260 -9.88 -13.12 21.90
CA LYS A 260 -10.38 -13.91 20.75
C LYS A 260 -9.58 -13.63 19.48
N ALA A 261 -9.32 -12.36 19.17
CA ALA A 261 -8.54 -11.98 17.99
C ALA A 261 -7.11 -12.50 18.08
N GLN A 262 -6.44 -12.36 19.23
CA GLN A 262 -5.08 -12.87 19.44
C GLN A 262 -5.02 -14.40 19.36
N ALA A 263 -5.96 -15.11 19.95
CA ALA A 263 -6.05 -16.57 19.84
C ALA A 263 -6.26 -17.01 18.38
N TYR A 264 -7.12 -16.31 17.63
CA TYR A 264 -7.31 -16.55 16.20
C TYR A 264 -6.01 -16.35 15.41
N LEU A 265 -5.35 -15.21 15.56
CA LEU A 265 -4.09 -14.90 14.85
C LEU A 265 -2.99 -15.92 15.17
N ALA A 266 -2.86 -16.32 16.44
CA ALA A 266 -1.90 -17.35 16.85
C ALA A 266 -2.19 -18.73 16.26
N SER A 267 -3.46 -19.09 16.09
CA SER A 267 -3.86 -20.40 15.55
C SER A 267 -3.82 -20.46 14.01
N GLN A 268 -3.86 -19.32 13.33
CA GLN A 268 -4.02 -19.26 11.87
C GLN A 268 -2.75 -18.83 11.12
N SER A 269 -1.66 -18.52 11.81
CA SER A 269 -0.48 -17.96 11.13
C SER A 269 0.80 -18.72 11.46
N ASP A 270 1.54 -19.12 10.42
CA ASP A 270 2.93 -19.59 10.51
C ASP A 270 3.95 -18.47 10.17
N SER A 271 3.48 -17.23 10.07
CA SER A 271 4.28 -16.08 9.68
C SER A 271 5.17 -15.56 10.82
N VAL A 272 6.48 -15.55 10.58
CA VAL A 272 7.46 -14.91 11.47
C VAL A 272 7.15 -13.41 11.64
N GLY A 273 6.73 -12.74 10.55
CA GLY A 273 6.34 -11.32 10.60
C GLY A 273 5.15 -11.08 11.52
N GLN A 274 4.12 -11.95 11.48
CA GLN A 274 2.96 -11.84 12.38
C GLN A 274 3.37 -12.05 13.85
N ALA A 275 4.23 -13.03 14.12
CA ALA A 275 4.73 -13.26 15.47
C ALA A 275 5.50 -12.04 16.01
N ARG A 276 6.33 -11.39 15.19
CA ARG A 276 7.05 -10.16 15.55
C ARG A 276 6.09 -9.01 15.86
N MET A 277 5.03 -8.80 15.05
CA MET A 277 4.03 -7.76 15.32
C MET A 277 3.26 -8.02 16.63
N THR A 278 2.84 -9.25 16.85
CA THR A 278 2.13 -9.64 18.09
C THR A 278 3.02 -9.44 19.33
N ALA A 279 4.33 -9.70 19.23
CA ALA A 279 5.29 -9.51 20.31
C ALA A 279 5.41 -8.04 20.77
N LEU A 280 5.10 -7.06 19.91
CA LEU A 280 5.16 -5.64 20.26
C LEU A 280 4.15 -5.26 21.36
N HIS A 281 2.92 -5.76 21.28
CA HIS A 281 1.83 -5.41 22.22
C HIS A 281 1.43 -6.56 23.13
N GLN A 282 1.72 -7.83 22.80
CA GLN A 282 1.41 -9.03 23.57
C GLN A 282 -0.09 -9.13 23.99
N GLY A 283 -0.99 -8.57 23.19
CA GLY A 283 -2.42 -8.48 23.51
C GLY A 283 -2.78 -7.47 24.61
N ARG A 284 -1.86 -6.64 25.07
CA ARG A 284 -2.05 -5.71 26.21
C ARG A 284 -2.42 -4.32 25.71
N ARG A 285 -3.37 -3.67 26.40
CA ARG A 285 -3.83 -2.29 26.12
C ARG A 285 -3.01 -1.21 26.81
N ASP A 286 -2.32 -1.56 27.88
CA ASP A 286 -1.61 -0.63 28.74
C ASP A 286 -0.17 -0.28 28.26
N LYS A 287 0.25 -0.88 27.15
CA LYS A 287 1.59 -0.67 26.59
C LYS A 287 1.55 -0.72 25.06
N LEU A 288 0.86 0.25 24.46
CA LEU A 288 0.66 0.29 23.01
C LEU A 288 1.65 1.21 22.29
N GLU A 289 2.24 2.20 22.95
CA GLU A 289 3.37 2.95 22.40
C GLU A 289 4.64 2.11 22.58
N VAL A 290 5.12 1.53 21.46
CA VAL A 290 6.22 0.55 21.44
C VAL A 290 7.56 1.15 21.04
N SER A 291 7.52 2.36 20.51
CA SER A 291 8.63 3.27 20.21
C SER A 291 8.03 4.68 20.16
N PRO A 292 8.79 5.77 20.24
CA PRO A 292 8.22 7.10 20.22
C PRO A 292 7.25 7.31 19.06
N ASN A 293 5.99 7.64 19.37
CA ASN A 293 4.88 7.84 18.44
C ASN A 293 4.50 6.62 17.57
N LEU A 294 5.07 5.45 17.84
CA LEU A 294 4.73 4.18 17.18
C LEU A 294 3.77 3.39 18.07
N TRP A 295 2.50 3.39 17.70
CA TRP A 295 1.40 2.79 18.44
C TRP A 295 0.99 1.43 17.83
N ALA A 296 0.95 0.39 18.63
CA ALA A 296 0.66 -0.99 18.20
C ALA A 296 -0.83 -1.41 18.36
N GLY A 297 -1.74 -0.46 18.58
CA GLY A 297 -3.14 -0.76 18.87
C GLY A 297 -3.93 -1.39 17.73
N VAL A 298 -3.53 -1.18 16.47
CA VAL A 298 -4.17 -1.85 15.33
C VAL A 298 -3.96 -3.36 15.41
N GLY A 299 -2.77 -3.81 15.84
CA GLY A 299 -2.40 -5.20 15.99
C GLY A 299 -3.19 -5.97 17.06
N LEU A 300 -3.90 -5.29 17.95
CA LEU A 300 -4.73 -5.96 18.97
C LEU A 300 -5.81 -6.86 18.36
N VAL A 301 -6.37 -6.47 17.21
CA VAL A 301 -7.50 -7.19 16.58
C VAL A 301 -7.31 -7.40 15.08
N ARG A 302 -6.19 -6.98 14.52
CA ARG A 302 -5.92 -7.11 13.08
C ARG A 302 -4.56 -7.74 12.82
N GLY A 303 -4.52 -8.72 11.92
CA GLY A 303 -3.28 -9.30 11.43
C GLY A 303 -2.58 -8.40 10.40
N GLY A 304 -1.31 -8.68 10.13
CA GLY A 304 -0.48 -7.91 9.22
C GLY A 304 0.20 -6.72 9.91
N ALA A 305 0.38 -5.61 9.20
CA ALA A 305 0.95 -4.40 9.78
C ALA A 305 0.02 -3.85 10.87
N GLY A 306 0.45 -3.92 12.12
CA GLY A 306 -0.35 -3.64 13.31
C GLY A 306 0.00 -2.33 14.00
N THR A 307 0.88 -1.51 13.44
CA THR A 307 1.38 -0.29 14.05
C THR A 307 0.95 0.96 13.28
N ALA A 308 0.77 2.06 14.00
CA ALA A 308 0.50 3.38 13.46
C ALA A 308 1.51 4.41 13.96
N LEU A 309 1.90 5.36 13.11
CA LEU A 309 2.50 6.60 13.56
C LEU A 309 1.41 7.57 14.00
N VAL A 310 1.52 8.05 15.23
CA VAL A 310 0.52 8.90 15.90
C VAL A 310 1.16 10.21 16.30
N GLY A 311 0.59 11.33 15.87
CA GLY A 311 1.11 12.64 16.28
C GLY A 311 0.69 13.78 15.36
N SER A 312 1.25 14.95 15.64
CA SER A 312 1.19 16.12 14.78
C SER A 312 1.94 15.88 13.46
N PRO A 313 1.71 16.70 12.43
CA PRO A 313 2.43 16.59 11.17
C PRO A 313 3.95 16.59 11.33
N GLU A 314 4.47 17.47 12.17
CA GLU A 314 5.90 17.61 12.44
C GLU A 314 6.47 16.37 13.14
N THR A 315 5.78 15.88 14.16
CA THR A 315 6.16 14.68 14.92
C THR A 315 6.19 13.45 14.00
N VAL A 316 5.12 13.23 13.22
CA VAL A 316 5.04 12.07 12.30
C VAL A 316 6.09 12.19 11.19
N ALA A 317 6.32 13.39 10.65
CA ALA A 317 7.33 13.60 9.63
C ALA A 317 8.76 13.32 10.19
N GLU A 318 9.03 13.67 11.44
CA GLU A 318 10.31 13.36 12.11
C GLU A 318 10.49 11.84 12.23
N ARG A 319 9.46 11.11 12.70
CA ARG A 319 9.52 9.64 12.78
C ARG A 319 9.71 8.99 11.41
N LEU A 320 9.08 9.50 10.36
CA LEU A 320 9.31 9.00 9.00
C LEU A 320 10.73 9.25 8.51
N ARG A 321 11.35 10.38 8.86
CA ARG A 321 12.76 10.65 8.50
C ARG A 321 13.71 9.65 9.16
N GLU A 322 13.39 9.13 10.35
CA GLU A 322 14.20 8.07 10.97
C GLU A 322 14.20 6.80 10.10
N TYR A 323 13.04 6.36 9.63
CA TYR A 323 12.96 5.22 8.71
C TYR A 323 13.63 5.52 7.36
N GLN A 324 13.49 6.74 6.86
CA GLN A 324 14.16 7.18 5.63
C GLN A 324 15.69 7.12 5.76
N ALA A 325 16.23 7.49 6.92
CA ALA A 325 17.66 7.38 7.20
C ALA A 325 18.20 5.95 7.18
N LEU A 326 17.34 4.94 7.39
CA LEU A 326 17.67 3.51 7.25
C LEU A 326 17.68 3.05 5.78
N GLY A 327 17.16 3.86 4.86
CA GLY A 327 17.07 3.57 3.43
C GLY A 327 15.65 3.24 2.95
N ILE A 328 14.61 3.51 3.76
CA ILE A 328 13.22 3.43 3.30
C ILE A 328 12.96 4.59 2.32
N ASP A 329 12.53 4.26 1.11
CA ASP A 329 12.15 5.21 0.06
C ASP A 329 10.65 5.20 -0.26
N THR A 330 9.92 4.20 0.26
CA THR A 330 8.50 4.01 -0.03
C THR A 330 7.72 3.73 1.26
N VAL A 331 6.65 4.46 1.46
CA VAL A 331 5.69 4.26 2.55
C VAL A 331 4.38 3.77 1.98
N ILE A 332 3.84 2.68 2.54
CA ILE A 332 2.47 2.23 2.26
C ILE A 332 1.64 2.55 3.49
N GLY A 333 0.88 3.64 3.39
CA GLY A 333 0.03 4.16 4.46
C GLY A 333 -1.38 3.59 4.45
N SER A 334 -2.01 3.66 5.59
CA SER A 334 -3.46 3.50 5.75
C SER A 334 -3.93 4.15 7.05
N GLY A 335 -5.23 4.30 7.21
CA GLY A 335 -5.86 4.83 8.41
C GLY A 335 -7.31 4.37 8.49
N TYR A 336 -7.97 4.60 9.59
CA TYR A 336 -9.36 4.22 9.82
C TYR A 336 -10.22 5.44 10.16
N PRO A 337 -11.29 5.75 9.38
CA PRO A 337 -11.65 5.16 8.08
C PRO A 337 -10.70 5.60 6.95
N HIS A 338 -10.47 4.71 5.97
CA HIS A 338 -9.41 4.90 4.96
C HIS A 338 -9.60 6.16 4.09
N LEU A 339 -10.84 6.51 3.73
CA LEU A 339 -11.10 7.69 2.89
C LEU A 339 -10.79 8.99 3.64
N GLU A 340 -11.33 9.15 4.84
CA GLU A 340 -11.17 10.35 5.65
C GLU A 340 -9.72 10.53 6.12
N GLU A 341 -9.05 9.44 6.48
CA GLU A 341 -7.64 9.50 6.87
C GLU A 341 -6.72 9.76 5.67
N ALA A 342 -7.10 9.36 4.44
CA ALA A 342 -6.34 9.74 3.24
C ALA A 342 -6.30 11.26 3.05
N TYR A 343 -7.43 11.95 3.26
CA TYR A 343 -7.47 13.42 3.22
C TYR A 343 -6.61 14.04 4.32
N LYS A 344 -6.78 13.60 5.57
CA LYS A 344 -6.03 14.15 6.70
C LYS A 344 -4.52 13.99 6.54
N VAL A 345 -4.07 12.81 6.13
CA VAL A 345 -2.65 12.56 5.88
C VAL A 345 -2.12 13.44 4.76
N ALA A 346 -2.86 13.60 3.67
CA ALA A 346 -2.43 14.46 2.57
C ALA A 346 -2.41 15.94 2.96
N GLU A 347 -3.44 16.42 3.63
CA GLU A 347 -3.58 17.83 4.01
C GLU A 347 -2.59 18.24 5.12
N LEU A 348 -2.37 17.37 6.10
CA LEU A 348 -1.56 17.69 7.26
C LEU A 348 -0.10 17.24 7.09
N LEU A 349 0.14 15.98 6.70
CA LEU A 349 1.49 15.41 6.69
C LEU A 349 2.29 15.73 5.42
N PHE A 350 1.67 15.78 4.23
CA PHE A 350 2.42 16.00 2.99
C PHE A 350 3.17 17.32 2.97
N PRO A 351 2.60 18.44 3.44
CA PRO A 351 3.36 19.69 3.57
C PRO A 351 4.59 19.58 4.48
N ALA A 352 4.49 18.87 5.62
CA ALA A 352 5.59 18.65 6.56
C ALA A 352 6.69 17.73 5.96
N LEU A 353 6.34 16.88 4.99
CA LEU A 353 7.28 16.08 4.18
C LEU A 353 7.78 16.80 2.92
N GLN A 354 7.44 18.08 2.75
CA GLN A 354 7.75 18.87 1.55
C GLN A 354 7.19 18.24 0.25
N ARG A 355 6.12 17.46 0.37
CA ARG A 355 5.36 16.97 -0.76
C ARG A 355 4.28 17.99 -1.10
N ASN A 356 4.26 18.43 -2.33
CA ASN A 356 3.15 19.24 -2.81
C ASN A 356 1.94 18.33 -3.06
N LEU A 357 0.75 18.79 -2.70
CA LEU A 357 -0.48 18.23 -3.25
C LEU A 357 -0.35 18.28 -4.78
N ALA A 358 -0.89 17.28 -5.46
CA ALA A 358 -0.84 17.25 -6.91
C ALA A 358 -1.29 18.60 -7.47
N PRO A 359 -0.51 19.25 -8.36
CA PRO A 359 -0.91 20.52 -8.91
C PRO A 359 -2.24 20.34 -9.63
N ALA A 360 -3.24 21.11 -9.23
CA ALA A 360 -4.46 21.21 -10.01
C ALA A 360 -4.07 21.59 -11.45
N GLN A 361 -4.46 20.78 -12.41
CA GLN A 361 -4.32 21.15 -13.81
C GLN A 361 -5.28 22.32 -14.08
N GLY A 362 -4.73 23.48 -14.24
CA GLY A 362 -5.48 24.71 -14.40
C GLY A 362 -5.09 25.72 -13.33
N GLY A 363 -4.79 26.93 -13.76
CA GLY A 363 -4.37 28.00 -12.89
C GLY A 363 -5.35 28.18 -11.74
N ARG A 364 -4.79 28.28 -10.56
CA ARG A 364 -5.55 28.57 -9.33
C ARG A 364 -6.36 29.84 -9.54
N THR A 365 -7.65 29.73 -9.50
CA THR A 365 -8.55 30.87 -9.38
C THR A 365 -8.97 30.98 -7.93
N ASP A 366 -8.38 31.91 -7.19
CA ASP A 366 -8.87 32.29 -5.87
C ASP A 366 -10.20 33.05 -6.03
N PHE A 367 -11.29 32.32 -6.08
CA PHE A 367 -12.63 32.91 -6.13
C PHE A 367 -13.11 33.47 -4.79
N VAL A 368 -12.48 33.10 -3.72
CA VAL A 368 -12.69 33.71 -2.43
C VAL A 368 -11.62 34.77 -2.23
N GLY A 369 -11.85 35.92 -2.84
CA GLY A 369 -11.11 37.10 -2.47
C GLY A 369 -11.40 37.35 -0.99
N THR A 370 -10.47 37.03 -0.10
CA THR A 370 -10.46 37.67 1.21
C THR A 370 -10.42 39.16 0.94
N ALA A 371 -11.34 39.90 1.51
CA ALA A 371 -11.34 41.34 1.40
C ALA A 371 -9.95 41.88 1.78
N GLY A 372 -9.14 42.28 0.79
CA GLY A 372 -7.79 42.76 0.98
C GLY A 372 -6.67 41.93 0.33
N GLY A 373 -6.93 40.72 -0.19
CA GLY A 373 -5.92 39.93 -0.91
C GLY A 373 -5.90 40.30 -2.38
N GLN A 374 -4.90 41.04 -2.83
CA GLN A 374 -4.62 41.18 -4.27
C GLN A 374 -4.16 39.83 -4.81
N ALA A 375 -5.00 39.21 -5.64
CA ALA A 375 -4.57 38.12 -6.47
C ALA A 375 -3.45 38.63 -7.39
N ALA A 376 -2.23 38.20 -7.17
CA ALA A 376 -1.12 38.56 -8.03
C ALA A 376 -1.37 37.93 -9.41
N GLY A 377 -1.75 38.76 -10.38
CA GLY A 377 -1.55 38.48 -11.79
C GLY A 377 -2.69 37.93 -12.63
N ALA A 378 -3.93 37.84 -12.15
CA ALA A 378 -5.07 37.50 -13.02
C ALA A 378 -6.01 38.71 -13.20
N THR A 379 -5.75 39.55 -14.17
CA THR A 379 -6.77 40.44 -14.68
C THR A 379 -7.67 39.68 -15.63
N LEU A 380 -8.90 39.43 -15.23
CA LEU A 380 -9.93 39.03 -16.21
C LEU A 380 -10.07 40.14 -17.24
N PRO A 381 -10.11 39.84 -18.55
CA PRO A 381 -10.38 40.85 -19.54
C PRO A 381 -11.74 41.48 -19.24
N PRO A 382 -11.90 42.80 -19.45
CA PRO A 382 -13.18 43.46 -19.18
C PRO A 382 -14.26 42.80 -20.04
N VAL A 383 -15.33 42.39 -19.39
CA VAL A 383 -16.53 41.91 -20.10
C VAL A 383 -17.06 43.10 -20.91
N ASP A 384 -16.95 43.01 -22.23
CA ASP A 384 -17.57 44.00 -23.10
C ASP A 384 -19.08 43.90 -22.98
N SER A 385 -19.65 44.73 -22.12
CA SER A 385 -21.08 44.78 -21.83
C SER A 385 -21.96 45.16 -23.05
N ALA A 386 -21.33 45.70 -24.13
CA ALA A 386 -22.02 46.00 -25.38
C ALA A 386 -22.22 44.72 -26.23
N ALA A 387 -21.26 43.82 -26.26
CA ALA A 387 -21.37 42.57 -27.00
C ALA A 387 -22.35 41.55 -26.34
N ALA A 388 -22.51 41.61 -25.00
CA ALA A 388 -23.46 40.77 -24.29
C ALA A 388 -24.93 41.22 -24.52
N ARG A 389 -25.16 42.50 -24.71
CA ARG A 389 -26.52 43.03 -24.97
C ARG A 389 -26.99 42.76 -26.41
N SER A 390 -26.10 42.69 -27.40
CA SER A 390 -26.50 42.46 -28.78
C SER A 390 -26.94 41.00 -29.06
N ARG A 391 -26.52 40.05 -28.25
CA ARG A 391 -26.91 38.62 -28.40
C ARG A 391 -28.28 38.29 -27.77
N LEU A 392 -28.78 39.14 -26.85
CA LEU A 392 -30.12 38.96 -26.25
C LEU A 392 -31.23 39.58 -27.09
N VAL A 393 -30.92 40.49 -28.02
CA VAL A 393 -31.92 41.17 -28.88
C VAL A 393 -32.13 40.44 -30.21
N SER A 394 -31.25 39.48 -30.59
CA SER A 394 -31.38 38.70 -31.82
C SER A 394 -32.06 37.33 -31.63
N ALA A 395 -32.59 37.03 -30.42
CA ALA A 395 -33.28 35.78 -30.08
C ALA A 395 -34.73 36.00 -29.64
N SER A 396 -35.32 37.16 -29.98
CA SER A 396 -36.76 37.41 -29.81
C SER A 396 -37.47 37.50 -31.17
#